data_8884c522dad288402c8d15a95c5e8220
#
_entry.id   8884c522dad288402c8d15a95c5e8220
#
_cell.length_a   1.000
_cell.length_b   1.000
_cell.length_c   1.000
_cell.angle_alpha   90.00
_cell.angle_beta   90.00
_cell.angle_gamma   90.00
#
_symmetry.space_group_name_H-M   'P 1'
#
loop_
_entity.id
_entity.type
_entity.pdbx_description
1 polymer ?
#
loop_
_entity_poly.entity_id
_entity_poly.type
_entity_poly.pdbx_seq_one_letter_code
_entity_poly.pdbx_strand_id
1 'polypeptide(L)'
;LRFLRKHHATMFLEDFGPVVLDDLRNAMISELDWSRKFINKQVSRLTRMFTWAAEKELVSPTIPLALKSLAGLKKGRCRARETAGVSCVDDAVVDKTLPTLPDLVADMVRLQRLTGARPGEICSLRPCDLDQSLDVWVYRPSEHKTEHHEKDRAIAIGPRGQQILAAYLQREATAFCFSPADSERKRR
;
A
#
# COMPACT_ATOMS: atom_id res chain seq x y z
N LEU A 1 -3.47 -18.15 6.24
CA LEU A 1 -4.05 -19.16 7.17
C LEU A 1 -4.38 -20.52 6.51
N ARG A 2 -4.84 -20.60 5.25
CA ARG A 2 -5.12 -21.91 4.59
C ARG A 2 -3.90 -22.83 4.62
N PHE A 3 -2.71 -22.31 4.33
CA PHE A 3 -1.47 -23.10 4.30
C PHE A 3 -1.07 -23.61 5.70
N LEU A 4 -1.19 -22.77 6.73
CA LEU A 4 -1.00 -23.21 8.13
C LEU A 4 -1.98 -24.34 8.48
N ARG A 5 -3.26 -24.20 8.15
CA ARG A 5 -4.27 -25.24 8.42
C ARG A 5 -4.01 -26.54 7.64
N LYS A 6 -3.46 -26.46 6.43
CA LYS A 6 -3.10 -27.66 5.64
C LYS A 6 -2.06 -28.52 6.37
N HIS A 7 -1.06 -27.88 7.00
CA HIS A 7 0.07 -28.58 7.61
C HIS A 7 -0.10 -28.87 9.10
N HIS A 8 -0.88 -28.04 9.82
CA HIS A 8 -0.96 -28.08 11.29
C HIS A 8 -2.40 -27.94 11.81
N ALA A 9 -3.39 -28.53 11.13
CA ALA A 9 -4.82 -28.38 11.49
C ALA A 9 -5.16 -28.94 12.87
N THR A 10 -4.46 -29.98 13.32
CA THR A 10 -4.71 -30.71 14.58
C THR A 10 -3.70 -30.42 15.68
N MET A 11 -2.71 -29.54 15.39
CA MET A 11 -1.67 -29.20 16.36
C MET A 11 -2.24 -28.28 17.43
N PHE A 12 -1.89 -28.54 18.69
CA PHE A 12 -2.20 -27.61 19.78
C PHE A 12 -1.38 -26.33 19.64
N LEU A 13 -1.96 -25.20 20.02
CA LEU A 13 -1.28 -23.89 19.92
C LEU A 13 -0.03 -23.81 20.80
N GLU A 14 0.00 -24.53 21.89
CA GLU A 14 1.11 -24.62 22.85
C GLU A 14 2.35 -25.28 22.23
N ASP A 15 2.15 -26.20 21.28
CA ASP A 15 3.21 -26.93 20.59
C ASP A 15 3.80 -26.15 19.39
N PHE A 16 3.17 -25.00 19.04
CA PHE A 16 3.58 -24.21 17.89
C PHE A 16 4.80 -23.34 18.24
N GLY A 17 5.97 -23.91 18.08
CA GLY A 17 7.26 -23.27 18.37
C GLY A 17 8.01 -22.75 17.13
N PRO A 18 9.23 -22.18 17.35
CA PRO A 18 10.08 -21.66 16.27
C PRO A 18 10.46 -22.70 15.21
N VAL A 19 10.66 -23.96 15.61
CA VAL A 19 10.99 -25.05 14.68
C VAL A 19 9.83 -25.33 13.74
N VAL A 20 8.62 -25.45 14.27
CA VAL A 20 7.39 -25.66 13.48
C VAL A 20 7.15 -24.49 12.52
N LEU A 21 7.39 -23.26 12.97
CA LEU A 21 7.30 -22.07 12.11
C LEU A 21 8.37 -22.07 11.01
N ASP A 22 9.57 -22.58 11.30
CA ASP A 22 10.64 -22.72 10.30
C ASP A 22 10.32 -23.79 9.27
N ASP A 23 9.81 -24.95 9.69
CA ASP A 23 9.35 -26.02 8.80
C ASP A 23 8.23 -25.54 7.89
N LEU A 24 7.25 -24.82 8.44
CA LEU A 24 6.18 -24.19 7.65
C LEU A 24 6.73 -23.17 6.66
N ARG A 25 7.74 -22.39 7.04
CA ARG A 25 8.45 -21.45 6.17
C ARG A 25 9.17 -22.17 5.02
N ASN A 26 9.83 -23.28 5.31
CA ASN A 26 10.51 -24.12 4.32
C ASN A 26 9.50 -24.77 3.36
N ALA A 27 8.36 -25.23 3.85
CA ALA A 27 7.25 -25.69 3.01
C ALA A 27 6.68 -24.59 2.10
N MET A 28 6.61 -23.32 2.57
CA MET A 28 6.22 -22.20 1.71
C MET A 28 7.20 -21.97 0.55
N ILE A 29 8.49 -22.24 0.74
CA ILE A 29 9.51 -22.15 -0.29
C ILE A 29 9.33 -23.27 -1.32
N SER A 30 9.15 -24.50 -0.87
CA SER A 30 9.15 -25.68 -1.74
C SER A 30 7.83 -25.95 -2.45
N GLU A 31 6.69 -25.68 -1.80
CA GLU A 31 5.36 -26.01 -2.33
C GLU A 31 4.68 -24.83 -3.06
N LEU A 32 4.98 -23.58 -2.69
CA LEU A 32 4.21 -22.42 -3.17
C LEU A 32 5.01 -21.49 -4.08
N ASP A 33 6.29 -21.73 -4.28
CA ASP A 33 7.20 -20.84 -5.04
C ASP A 33 7.04 -19.35 -4.69
N TRP A 34 6.75 -19.05 -3.43
CA TRP A 34 6.61 -17.69 -2.98
C TRP A 34 7.94 -16.97 -2.89
N SER A 35 7.92 -15.67 -3.17
CA SER A 35 9.13 -14.87 -3.04
C SER A 35 9.54 -14.72 -1.56
N ARG A 36 10.85 -14.60 -1.32
CA ARG A 36 11.43 -14.39 0.01
C ARG A 36 10.73 -13.27 0.79
N LYS A 37 10.49 -12.12 0.15
CA LYS A 37 9.81 -10.98 0.78
C LYS A 37 8.38 -11.35 1.19
N PHE A 38 7.67 -12.09 0.36
CA PHE A 38 6.31 -12.50 0.64
C PHE A 38 6.27 -13.54 1.77
N ILE A 39 7.19 -14.52 1.77
CA ILE A 39 7.31 -15.52 2.85
C ILE A 39 7.58 -14.83 4.18
N ASN A 40 8.57 -13.93 4.25
CA ASN A 40 8.85 -13.16 5.46
C ASN A 40 7.61 -12.39 5.95
N LYS A 41 6.82 -11.82 5.04
CA LYS A 41 5.55 -11.16 5.37
C LYS A 41 4.52 -12.13 5.95
N GLN A 42 4.43 -13.37 5.44
CA GLN A 42 3.51 -14.39 5.99
C GLN A 42 3.96 -14.88 7.36
N VAL A 43 5.25 -15.15 7.54
CA VAL A 43 5.82 -15.51 8.86
C VAL A 43 5.54 -14.41 9.88
N SER A 44 5.78 -13.14 9.53
CA SER A 44 5.47 -12.01 10.40
C SER A 44 3.98 -11.89 10.73
N ARG A 45 3.08 -12.24 9.81
CA ARG A 45 1.62 -12.29 10.08
C ARG A 45 1.25 -13.38 11.06
N LEU A 46 1.86 -14.57 10.95
CA LEU A 46 1.64 -15.66 11.90
C LEU A 46 2.13 -15.27 13.29
N THR A 47 3.35 -14.72 13.40
CA THR A 47 3.88 -14.26 14.69
C THR A 47 2.97 -13.20 15.33
N ARG A 48 2.42 -12.24 14.54
CA ARG A 48 1.47 -11.25 15.06
C ARG A 48 0.14 -11.87 15.50
N MET A 49 -0.33 -12.91 14.81
CA MET A 49 -1.52 -13.65 15.23
C MET A 49 -1.33 -14.26 16.63
N PHE A 50 -0.18 -14.89 16.89
CA PHE A 50 0.14 -15.41 18.21
C PHE A 50 0.35 -14.30 19.25
N THR A 51 0.90 -13.15 18.86
CA THR A 51 0.99 -11.98 19.75
C THR A 51 -0.41 -11.51 20.17
N TRP A 52 -1.33 -11.39 19.21
CA TRP A 52 -2.72 -11.06 19.50
C TRP A 52 -3.40 -12.10 20.38
N ALA A 53 -3.17 -13.39 20.13
CA ALA A 53 -3.71 -14.47 20.96
C ALA A 53 -3.19 -14.40 22.41
N ALA A 54 -1.93 -14.04 22.61
CA ALA A 54 -1.37 -13.83 23.95
C ALA A 54 -1.95 -12.58 24.64
N GLU A 55 -2.19 -11.49 23.90
CA GLU A 55 -2.91 -10.29 24.43
C GLU A 55 -4.34 -10.61 24.87
N LYS A 56 -4.93 -11.69 24.34
CA LYS A 56 -6.27 -12.19 24.70
C LYS A 56 -6.22 -13.38 25.67
N GLU A 57 -5.05 -13.69 26.24
CA GLU A 57 -4.83 -14.79 27.19
C GLU A 57 -5.20 -16.17 26.64
N LEU A 58 -5.27 -16.31 25.29
CA LEU A 58 -5.59 -17.59 24.62
C LEU A 58 -4.37 -18.50 24.53
N VAL A 59 -3.15 -17.98 24.63
CA VAL A 59 -1.88 -18.69 24.61
C VAL A 59 -0.89 -18.02 25.55
N SER A 60 0.11 -18.77 26.01
CA SER A 60 1.20 -18.21 26.83
C SER A 60 1.98 -17.11 26.08
N PRO A 61 2.33 -16.00 26.72
CA PRO A 61 3.18 -14.94 26.14
C PRO A 61 4.57 -15.45 25.69
N THR A 62 5.03 -16.57 26.23
CA THR A 62 6.31 -17.20 25.85
C THR A 62 6.31 -17.68 24.40
N ILE A 63 5.14 -18.08 23.85
CA ILE A 63 5.02 -18.58 22.46
C ILE A 63 5.37 -17.47 21.46
N PRO A 64 4.68 -16.32 21.40
CA PRO A 64 5.05 -15.28 20.44
C PRO A 64 6.45 -14.71 20.68
N LEU A 65 6.95 -14.72 21.91
CA LEU A 65 8.33 -14.34 22.22
C LEU A 65 9.32 -15.32 21.53
N ALA A 66 9.09 -16.62 21.69
CA ALA A 66 9.91 -17.65 21.04
C ALA A 66 9.81 -17.55 19.50
N LEU A 67 8.62 -17.37 18.92
CA LEU A 67 8.43 -17.23 17.48
C LEU A 67 9.19 -16.01 16.89
N LYS A 68 9.34 -14.93 17.65
CA LYS A 68 10.13 -13.75 17.23
C LYS A 68 11.64 -14.02 17.14
N SER A 69 12.16 -15.09 17.78
CA SER A 69 13.56 -15.48 17.65
C SER A 69 13.90 -16.00 16.25
N LEU A 70 12.90 -16.44 15.46
CA LEU A 70 13.13 -16.90 14.10
C LEU A 70 13.49 -15.72 13.18
N ALA A 71 14.76 -15.64 12.81
CA ALA A 71 15.25 -14.60 11.91
C ALA A 71 14.62 -14.71 10.53
N GLY A 72 14.31 -13.56 9.90
CA GLY A 72 13.79 -13.50 8.55
C GLY A 72 14.79 -14.04 7.51
N LEU A 73 14.25 -14.59 6.41
CA LEU A 73 15.06 -15.04 5.27
C LEU A 73 15.85 -13.87 4.68
N LYS A 74 17.16 -14.06 4.47
CA LYS A 74 18.08 -13.06 3.89
C LYS A 74 18.30 -13.32 2.40
N LYS A 75 18.45 -12.24 1.61
CA LYS A 75 18.77 -12.32 0.18
C LYS A 75 20.08 -13.09 -0.03
N GLY A 76 20.09 -14.01 -0.98
CA GLY A 76 21.25 -14.84 -1.32
C GLY A 76 21.58 -15.93 -0.30
N ARG A 77 20.79 -16.07 0.78
CA ARG A 77 21.02 -17.09 1.84
C ARG A 77 19.86 -18.07 2.01
N CYS A 78 18.97 -18.14 1.04
CA CYS A 78 17.85 -19.10 1.04
C CYS A 78 17.47 -19.44 -0.42
N ARG A 79 16.71 -20.52 -0.59
CA ARG A 79 16.23 -20.98 -1.91
C ARG A 79 14.95 -20.26 -2.38
N ALA A 80 14.38 -19.39 -1.55
CA ALA A 80 13.17 -18.67 -1.92
C ALA A 80 13.44 -17.74 -3.12
N ARG A 81 12.48 -17.67 -4.02
CA ARG A 81 12.53 -16.81 -5.21
C ARG A 81 12.69 -15.34 -4.83
N GLU A 82 13.56 -14.63 -5.53
CA GLU A 82 13.67 -13.18 -5.43
C GLU A 82 12.78 -12.52 -6.48
N THR A 83 12.14 -11.42 -6.09
CA THR A 83 11.43 -10.56 -7.04
C THR A 83 12.30 -9.37 -7.41
N ALA A 84 12.22 -8.97 -8.66
CA ALA A 84 12.80 -7.70 -9.09
C ALA A 84 12.30 -6.55 -8.18
N GLY A 85 13.15 -5.57 -7.93
CA GLY A 85 12.74 -4.35 -7.23
C GLY A 85 11.69 -3.60 -8.05
N VAL A 86 10.81 -2.88 -7.37
CA VAL A 86 9.94 -1.90 -8.05
C VAL A 86 10.84 -0.75 -8.49
N SER A 87 10.83 -0.46 -9.79
CA SER A 87 11.51 0.71 -10.39
C SER A 87 10.47 1.74 -10.81
N CYS A 88 10.92 2.96 -11.03
CA CYS A 88 10.10 3.98 -11.67
C CYS A 88 9.75 3.53 -13.11
N VAL A 89 8.55 3.85 -13.55
CA VAL A 89 8.13 3.65 -14.93
C VAL A 89 8.73 4.77 -15.77
N ASP A 90 9.31 4.43 -16.93
CA ASP A 90 9.84 5.41 -17.86
C ASP A 90 8.76 6.37 -18.35
N ASP A 91 9.11 7.65 -18.46
CA ASP A 91 8.23 8.69 -18.96
C ASP A 91 7.64 8.37 -20.33
N ALA A 92 8.44 7.79 -21.23
CA ALA A 92 7.99 7.36 -22.55
C ALA A 92 6.86 6.29 -22.49
N VAL A 93 6.87 5.42 -21.50
CA VAL A 93 5.79 4.44 -21.28
C VAL A 93 4.53 5.13 -20.79
N VAL A 94 4.68 6.07 -19.85
CA VAL A 94 3.55 6.86 -19.34
C VAL A 94 2.92 7.66 -20.47
N ASP A 95 3.72 8.36 -21.29
CA ASP A 95 3.24 9.19 -22.39
C ASP A 95 2.50 8.38 -23.48
N LYS A 96 2.93 7.16 -23.75
CA LYS A 96 2.21 6.22 -24.63
C LYS A 96 0.91 5.68 -24.02
N THR A 97 0.84 5.61 -22.70
CA THR A 97 -0.33 5.08 -21.99
C THR A 97 -1.43 6.14 -21.83
N LEU A 98 -1.04 7.39 -21.59
CA LEU A 98 -2.00 8.49 -21.34
C LEU A 98 -3.14 8.59 -22.38
N PRO A 99 -2.89 8.49 -23.71
CA PRO A 99 -3.96 8.57 -24.72
C PRO A 99 -4.95 7.40 -24.69
N THR A 100 -4.61 6.29 -24.05
CA THR A 100 -5.49 5.10 -23.94
C THR A 100 -6.40 5.14 -22.70
N LEU A 101 -6.16 6.11 -21.81
CA LEU A 101 -6.93 6.27 -20.56
C LEU A 101 -8.12 7.22 -20.79
N PRO A 102 -9.20 7.07 -20.03
CA PRO A 102 -10.23 8.11 -19.93
C PRO A 102 -9.60 9.45 -19.51
N ASP A 103 -10.05 10.56 -20.06
CA ASP A 103 -9.49 11.90 -19.82
C ASP A 103 -9.28 12.21 -18.33
N LEU A 104 -10.29 11.91 -17.51
CA LEU A 104 -10.21 12.11 -16.05
C LEU A 104 -9.05 11.35 -15.44
N VAL A 105 -8.86 10.09 -15.82
CA VAL A 105 -7.76 9.26 -15.29
C VAL A 105 -6.41 9.74 -15.83
N ALA A 106 -6.35 10.14 -17.10
CA ALA A 106 -5.15 10.73 -17.70
C ALA A 106 -4.73 12.00 -16.95
N ASP A 107 -5.68 12.86 -16.60
CA ASP A 107 -5.42 14.09 -15.84
C ASP A 107 -4.98 13.81 -14.40
N MET A 108 -5.54 12.79 -13.74
CA MET A 108 -5.05 12.32 -12.44
C MET A 108 -3.59 11.87 -12.52
N VAL A 109 -3.21 11.11 -13.55
CA VAL A 109 -1.83 10.65 -13.77
C VAL A 109 -0.89 11.83 -14.06
N ARG A 110 -1.31 12.78 -14.90
CA ARG A 110 -0.55 14.01 -15.20
C ARG A 110 -0.32 14.83 -13.92
N LEU A 111 -1.36 15.03 -13.13
CA LEU A 111 -1.26 15.77 -11.87
C LEU A 111 -0.35 15.05 -10.88
N GLN A 112 -0.43 13.72 -10.77
CA GLN A 112 0.44 12.92 -9.93
C GLN A 112 1.91 13.05 -10.32
N ARG A 113 2.24 13.04 -11.62
CA ARG A 113 3.62 13.26 -12.11
C ARG A 113 4.14 14.65 -11.77
N LEU A 114 3.30 15.68 -11.86
CA LEU A 114 3.68 17.06 -11.59
C LEU A 114 3.88 17.37 -10.11
N THR A 115 3.18 16.65 -9.23
CA THR A 115 3.12 16.97 -7.79
C THR A 115 3.82 15.96 -6.89
N GLY A 116 4.05 14.74 -7.37
CA GLY A 116 4.52 13.62 -6.54
C GLY A 116 3.51 13.19 -5.48
N ALA A 117 2.24 13.56 -5.63
CA ALA A 117 1.16 13.14 -4.75
C ALA A 117 0.95 11.61 -4.81
N ARG A 118 0.52 11.02 -3.70
CA ARG A 118 0.13 9.61 -3.69
C ARG A 118 -1.18 9.41 -4.43
N PRO A 119 -1.43 8.23 -5.06
CA PRO A 119 -2.70 7.98 -5.76
C PRO A 119 -3.94 8.28 -4.92
N GLY A 120 -3.94 7.87 -3.63
CA GLY A 120 -5.04 8.16 -2.70
C GLY A 120 -5.25 9.67 -2.47
N GLU A 121 -4.16 10.46 -2.39
CA GLU A 121 -4.23 11.91 -2.22
C GLU A 121 -4.84 12.59 -3.45
N ILE A 122 -4.55 12.09 -4.66
CA ILE A 122 -5.20 12.58 -5.89
C ILE A 122 -6.69 12.22 -5.91
N CYS A 123 -7.05 10.98 -5.53
CA CYS A 123 -8.45 10.53 -5.49
C CYS A 123 -9.30 11.31 -4.49
N SER A 124 -8.72 11.73 -3.35
CA SER A 124 -9.41 12.43 -2.27
C SER A 124 -9.35 13.97 -2.39
N LEU A 125 -8.73 14.51 -3.43
CA LEU A 125 -8.57 15.96 -3.61
C LEU A 125 -9.93 16.66 -3.76
N ARG A 126 -10.15 17.71 -2.96
CA ARG A 126 -11.36 18.55 -2.97
C ARG A 126 -10.97 20.03 -3.08
N PRO A 127 -11.83 20.90 -3.63
CA PRO A 127 -11.56 22.34 -3.70
C PRO A 127 -11.27 22.98 -2.33
N CYS A 128 -11.95 22.56 -1.26
CA CYS A 128 -11.74 23.08 0.10
C CYS A 128 -10.36 22.74 0.70
N ASP A 129 -9.67 21.74 0.18
CA ASP A 129 -8.35 21.33 0.66
C ASP A 129 -7.21 22.11 -0.05
N LEU A 130 -7.55 23.02 -0.99
CA LEU A 130 -6.63 23.81 -1.78
C LEU A 130 -6.50 25.24 -1.26
N ASP A 131 -5.30 25.62 -0.87
CA ASP A 131 -4.94 27.02 -0.65
C ASP A 131 -4.43 27.61 -1.97
N GLN A 132 -5.19 28.56 -2.51
CA GLN A 132 -4.93 29.22 -3.80
C GLN A 132 -4.46 30.68 -3.61
N SER A 133 -4.05 31.07 -2.42
CA SER A 133 -3.67 32.45 -2.09
C SER A 133 -2.36 32.92 -2.73
N LEU A 134 -1.53 32.00 -3.21
CA LEU A 134 -0.22 32.26 -3.82
C LEU A 134 -0.17 31.71 -5.25
N ASP A 135 0.85 32.13 -6.02
CA ASP A 135 1.11 31.65 -7.38
C ASP A 135 1.27 30.14 -7.48
N VAL A 136 1.80 29.51 -6.44
CA VAL A 136 1.85 28.06 -6.28
C VAL A 136 0.79 27.66 -5.26
N TRP A 137 -0.20 26.88 -5.72
CA TRP A 137 -1.24 26.40 -4.81
C TRP A 137 -0.70 25.32 -3.88
N VAL A 138 -1.28 25.24 -2.69
CA VAL A 138 -0.91 24.23 -1.69
C VAL A 138 -2.12 23.34 -1.39
N TYR A 139 -1.99 22.07 -1.72
CA TYR A 139 -2.96 21.05 -1.37
C TYR A 139 -2.61 20.43 -0.01
N ARG A 140 -3.55 20.49 0.93
CA ARG A 140 -3.45 19.85 2.26
C ARG A 140 -4.51 18.76 2.37
N PRO A 141 -4.15 17.47 2.11
CA PRO A 141 -5.10 16.36 2.27
C PRO A 141 -5.64 16.30 3.69
N SER A 142 -6.97 16.24 3.83
CA SER A 142 -7.64 16.11 5.14
C SER A 142 -7.35 14.79 5.84
N GLU A 143 -7.08 13.73 5.07
CA GLU A 143 -6.68 12.41 5.57
C GLU A 143 -5.42 11.94 4.83
N HIS A 144 -4.40 11.54 5.56
CA HIS A 144 -3.20 10.97 4.94
C HIS A 144 -2.62 9.81 5.77
N LYS A 145 -1.90 8.91 5.11
CA LYS A 145 -1.35 7.66 5.68
C LYS A 145 -0.46 7.87 6.92
N THR A 146 0.07 9.06 7.13
CA THR A 146 1.01 9.41 8.21
C THR A 146 0.41 10.36 9.25
N GLU A 147 -0.91 10.49 9.28
CA GLU A 147 -1.64 11.36 10.21
C GLU A 147 -1.28 11.06 11.68
N HIS A 148 -1.14 9.77 12.04
CA HIS A 148 -0.74 9.35 13.39
C HIS A 148 0.69 9.76 13.78
N HIS A 149 1.46 10.38 12.90
CA HIS A 149 2.80 10.93 13.19
C HIS A 149 2.79 12.46 13.31
N GLU A 150 1.61 13.09 13.38
CA GLU A 150 1.44 14.57 13.53
C GLU A 150 2.25 15.38 12.51
N LYS A 151 2.46 14.82 11.31
CA LYS A 151 3.21 15.50 10.23
C LYS A 151 2.22 16.06 9.22
N ASP A 152 2.14 17.37 9.16
CA ASP A 152 1.38 18.07 8.13
C ASP A 152 1.88 17.68 6.73
N ARG A 153 0.95 17.27 5.90
CA ARG A 153 1.22 16.93 4.52
C ARG A 153 0.79 18.09 3.61
N ALA A 154 1.75 18.80 3.04
CA ALA A 154 1.53 19.84 2.05
C ALA A 154 2.09 19.41 0.69
N ILE A 155 1.32 19.59 -0.36
CA ILE A 155 1.66 19.24 -1.75
C ILE A 155 1.57 20.50 -2.58
N ALA A 156 2.70 20.93 -3.15
CA ALA A 156 2.74 22.11 -4.02
C ALA A 156 2.18 21.78 -5.40
N ILE A 157 1.34 22.66 -5.93
CA ILE A 157 0.72 22.55 -7.25
C ILE A 157 1.12 23.80 -8.06
N GLY A 158 2.09 23.62 -8.93
CA GLY A 158 2.57 24.66 -9.84
C GLY A 158 1.61 24.92 -11.00
N PRO A 159 1.89 25.93 -11.85
CA PRO A 159 0.98 26.41 -12.91
C PRO A 159 0.44 25.34 -13.86
N ARG A 160 1.28 24.35 -14.23
CA ARG A 160 0.84 23.24 -15.09
C ARG A 160 -0.19 22.33 -14.40
N GLY A 161 -0.03 22.09 -13.10
CA GLY A 161 -0.99 21.33 -12.30
C GLY A 161 -2.28 22.11 -12.08
N GLN A 162 -2.18 23.41 -11.88
CA GLN A 162 -3.33 24.33 -11.76
C GLN A 162 -4.18 24.32 -13.02
N GLN A 163 -3.57 24.37 -14.22
CA GLN A 163 -4.26 24.28 -15.50
C GLN A 163 -5.09 22.98 -15.62
N ILE A 164 -4.54 21.86 -15.18
CA ILE A 164 -5.28 20.58 -15.16
C ILE A 164 -6.45 20.66 -14.19
N LEU A 165 -6.22 21.16 -12.96
CA LEU A 165 -7.23 21.21 -11.91
C LEU A 165 -8.35 22.19 -12.20
N ALA A 166 -8.12 23.27 -12.93
CA ALA A 166 -9.12 24.29 -13.22
C ALA A 166 -10.43 23.70 -13.78
N ALA A 167 -10.35 22.67 -14.60
CA ALA A 167 -11.50 21.97 -15.15
C ALA A 167 -12.33 21.19 -14.11
N TYR A 168 -11.76 20.94 -12.94
CA TYR A 168 -12.34 20.10 -11.87
C TYR A 168 -12.75 20.89 -10.62
N LEU A 169 -12.50 22.20 -10.57
CA LEU A 169 -12.79 23.04 -9.40
C LEU A 169 -14.21 23.63 -9.40
N GLN A 170 -14.91 23.65 -10.56
CA GLN A 170 -16.27 24.19 -10.67
C GLN A 170 -17.30 23.22 -10.08
N ARG A 171 -17.25 23.03 -8.77
CA ARG A 171 -18.12 22.13 -7.99
C ARG A 171 -18.22 22.60 -6.55
N GLU A 172 -19.04 21.91 -5.75
CA GLU A 172 -19.11 22.16 -4.32
C GLU A 172 -17.73 21.96 -3.66
N ALA A 173 -17.41 22.82 -2.69
CA ALA A 173 -16.10 22.85 -2.04
C ALA A 173 -15.68 21.52 -1.42
N THR A 174 -16.65 20.72 -0.97
CA THR A 174 -16.44 19.42 -0.33
C THR A 174 -16.52 18.23 -1.28
N ALA A 175 -16.91 18.44 -2.54
CA ALA A 175 -17.00 17.37 -3.55
C ALA A 175 -15.60 16.99 -4.07
N PHE A 176 -15.35 15.70 -4.32
CA PHE A 176 -14.09 15.25 -4.90
C PHE A 176 -13.88 15.79 -6.31
N CYS A 177 -12.70 16.34 -6.61
CA CYS A 177 -12.34 16.84 -7.92
C CYS A 177 -12.41 15.74 -9.01
N PHE A 178 -12.01 14.54 -8.69
CA PHE A 178 -12.01 13.41 -9.61
C PHE A 178 -13.09 12.40 -9.20
N SER A 179 -14.24 12.47 -9.86
CA SER A 179 -15.38 11.58 -9.58
C SER A 179 -15.53 10.51 -10.68
N PRO A 180 -15.65 9.21 -10.34
CA PRO A 180 -15.97 8.18 -11.32
C PRO A 180 -17.24 8.44 -12.10
N ALA A 181 -18.26 9.05 -11.48
CA ALA A 181 -19.52 9.41 -12.13
C ALA A 181 -19.34 10.43 -13.25
N ASP A 182 -18.37 11.34 -13.13
CA ASP A 182 -18.05 12.32 -14.16
C ASP A 182 -17.37 11.66 -15.37
N SER A 183 -16.49 10.68 -15.11
CA SER A 183 -15.87 9.88 -16.16
C SER A 183 -16.88 9.06 -16.94
N GLU A 184 -17.84 8.45 -16.25
CA GLU A 184 -18.93 7.68 -16.86
C GLU A 184 -19.87 8.54 -17.72
N ARG A 185 -20.23 9.76 -17.27
CA ARG A 185 -21.05 10.71 -18.02
C ARG A 185 -20.41 11.15 -19.34
N LYS A 186 -19.09 11.36 -19.35
CA LYS A 186 -18.36 11.73 -20.58
C LYS A 186 -18.23 10.59 -21.57
N ARG A 187 -18.42 9.35 -21.12
CA ARG A 187 -18.26 8.14 -21.92
C ARG A 187 -19.56 7.71 -22.64
N ARG A 188 -20.71 8.20 -22.16
CA ARG A 188 -22.03 8.01 -22.77
C ARG A 188 -22.35 9.10 -23.78
#